data_24e58dfa1bf8b372db88d15ee5ed6b6c
#
_entry.id   24e58dfa1bf8b372db88d15ee5ed6b6c
#
_cell.length_a   1.000
_cell.length_b   1.000
_cell.length_c   1.000
_cell.angle_alpha   90.00
_cell.angle_beta   90.00
_cell.angle_gamma   90.00
#
_symmetry.space_group_name_H-M   'P 1'
#
loop_
_entity.id
_entity.type
_entity.pdbx_description
1 polymer ?
#
loop_
_entity_poly.entity_id
_entity_poly.type
_entity_poly.pdbx_seq_one_letter_code
_entity_poly.pdbx_strand_id
1 'polypeptide(L)'
;MEWFFDTFLFCGQLRELRQRTATLARIQLGDAVLDVGCGTGTLAMDVARRVGRAGRVAGIDPGTEQIARARKKAAWRHAPIEFQIGVIEQLPFPDQTFDVVLSTLMMHHLPASLKRQGLAEIDRVLKPGGRLVIADFTRKQERTGQAARFHAGGSSMQDLAALVSDAGFDHLETEEMRPPRFSAFPGAGFVCAYKS
;
A
#
# COMPACT_ATOMS: atom_id res chain seq x y z
N MET A 1 -15.15 7.80 10.79
CA MET A 1 -15.74 6.49 10.50
C MET A 1 -14.67 5.39 10.45
N GLU A 2 -13.51 5.59 9.78
CA GLU A 2 -12.38 4.63 9.78
C GLU A 2 -11.94 4.20 11.18
N TRP A 3 -11.80 5.14 12.12
CA TRP A 3 -11.41 4.86 13.51
C TRP A 3 -12.39 3.92 14.23
N PHE A 4 -13.69 4.07 13.99
CA PHE A 4 -14.73 3.22 14.57
C PHE A 4 -14.62 1.77 14.04
N PHE A 5 -14.50 1.60 12.72
CA PHE A 5 -14.34 0.29 12.10
C PHE A 5 -13.06 -0.40 12.56
N ASP A 6 -11.93 0.31 12.58
CA ASP A 6 -10.64 -0.25 13.01
C ASP A 6 -10.69 -0.66 14.50
N THR A 7 -11.24 0.20 15.37
CA THR A 7 -11.24 -0.06 16.81
C THR A 7 -12.22 -1.16 17.20
N PHE A 8 -13.42 -1.18 16.61
CA PHE A 8 -14.49 -2.09 17.06
C PHE A 8 -14.61 -3.37 16.25
N LEU A 9 -14.34 -3.33 14.93
CA LEU A 9 -14.44 -4.51 14.08
C LEU A 9 -13.10 -5.19 13.82
N PHE A 10 -12.04 -4.41 13.65
CA PHE A 10 -10.72 -4.94 13.32
C PHE A 10 -9.72 -4.88 14.49
N CYS A 11 -10.16 -4.49 15.67
CA CYS A 11 -9.32 -4.47 16.89
C CYS A 11 -7.98 -3.72 16.70
N GLY A 12 -7.98 -2.60 15.97
CA GLY A 12 -6.78 -1.80 15.70
C GLY A 12 -5.86 -2.36 14.62
N GLN A 13 -6.26 -3.44 13.93
CA GLN A 13 -5.42 -4.12 12.92
C GLN A 13 -5.04 -3.23 11.74
N LEU A 14 -5.92 -2.32 11.30
CA LEU A 14 -5.58 -1.36 10.23
C LEU A 14 -4.48 -0.38 10.64
N ARG A 15 -4.45 0.01 11.92
CA ARG A 15 -3.39 0.85 12.46
C ARG A 15 -2.07 0.07 12.52
N GLU A 16 -2.11 -1.16 13.00
CA GLU A 16 -0.96 -2.05 13.06
C GLU A 16 -0.41 -2.33 11.66
N LEU A 17 -1.29 -2.65 10.69
CA LEU A 17 -0.92 -2.83 9.29
C LEU A 17 -0.14 -1.62 8.75
N ARG A 18 -0.67 -0.40 8.91
CA ARG A 18 0.00 0.82 8.45
C ARG A 18 1.36 1.04 9.12
N GLN A 19 1.43 0.83 10.43
CA GLN A 19 2.69 0.95 11.17
C GLN A 19 3.73 -0.05 10.70
N ARG A 20 3.30 -1.30 10.45
CA ARG A 20 4.17 -2.36 9.97
C ARG A 20 4.64 -2.09 8.55
N THR A 21 3.73 -1.70 7.63
CA THR A 21 4.07 -1.27 6.27
C THR A 21 5.17 -0.21 6.29
N ALA A 22 4.98 0.85 7.07
CA ALA A 22 5.95 1.94 7.16
C ALA A 22 7.28 1.53 7.86
N THR A 23 7.27 0.49 8.68
CA THR A 23 8.48 -0.06 9.30
C THR A 23 9.25 -0.95 8.33
N LEU A 24 8.56 -1.85 7.63
CA LEU A 24 9.15 -2.71 6.60
C LEU A 24 9.73 -1.90 5.43
N ALA A 25 9.11 -0.76 5.12
CA ALA A 25 9.62 0.17 4.13
C ALA A 25 10.95 0.84 4.53
N ARG A 26 11.38 0.72 5.77
CA ARG A 26 12.65 1.29 6.29
C ARG A 26 12.80 2.77 5.91
N ILE A 27 11.70 3.53 5.99
CA ILE A 27 11.63 4.94 5.59
C ILE A 27 12.65 5.77 6.37
N GLN A 28 13.42 6.59 5.66
CA GLN A 28 14.46 7.45 6.19
C GLN A 28 14.10 8.93 6.11
N LEU A 29 14.79 9.75 6.88
CA LEU A 29 14.69 11.21 6.73
C LEU A 29 15.17 11.62 5.33
N GLY A 30 14.37 12.42 4.66
CA GLY A 30 14.67 12.90 3.32
C GLY A 30 14.17 12.04 2.18
N ASP A 31 13.64 10.83 2.44
CA ASP A 31 13.10 9.96 1.38
C ASP A 31 11.94 10.64 0.62
N ALA A 32 11.90 10.38 -0.68
CA ALA A 32 10.73 10.62 -1.52
C ALA A 32 9.87 9.35 -1.55
N VAL A 33 8.64 9.42 -1.06
CA VAL A 33 7.75 8.26 -0.89
C VAL A 33 6.45 8.45 -1.65
N LEU A 34 6.02 7.41 -2.38
CA LEU A 34 4.73 7.33 -3.06
C LEU A 34 3.82 6.31 -2.38
N ASP A 35 2.57 6.68 -2.09
CA ASP A 35 1.51 5.80 -1.59
C ASP A 35 0.50 5.55 -2.73
N VAL A 36 0.52 4.35 -3.31
CA VAL A 36 -0.33 3.95 -4.45
C VAL A 36 -1.61 3.29 -3.94
N GLY A 37 -2.77 3.85 -4.30
CA GLY A 37 -4.05 3.50 -3.71
C GLY A 37 -4.18 4.08 -2.29
N CYS A 38 -3.78 5.34 -2.12
CA CYS A 38 -3.64 5.97 -0.81
C CYS A 38 -4.97 6.18 -0.05
N GLY A 39 -6.11 6.00 -0.72
CA GLY A 39 -7.43 6.23 -0.14
C GLY A 39 -7.54 7.63 0.47
N THR A 40 -7.92 7.71 1.75
CA THR A 40 -8.02 9.00 2.49
C THR A 40 -6.68 9.49 3.02
N GLY A 41 -5.53 8.94 2.58
CA GLY A 41 -4.18 9.41 2.88
C GLY A 41 -3.71 9.13 4.31
N THR A 42 -4.26 8.14 5.02
CA THR A 42 -3.89 7.91 6.43
C THR A 42 -2.46 7.40 6.55
N LEU A 43 -2.03 6.45 5.69
CA LEU A 43 -0.65 5.96 5.66
C LEU A 43 0.32 7.08 5.23
N ALA A 44 0.00 7.80 4.15
CA ALA A 44 0.80 8.94 3.67
C ALA A 44 1.05 9.99 4.78
N MET A 45 0.06 10.24 5.65
CA MET A 45 0.20 11.14 6.81
C MET A 45 1.19 10.61 7.86
N ASP A 46 1.22 9.29 8.09
CA ASP A 46 2.17 8.65 9.01
C ASP A 46 3.59 8.66 8.43
N VAL A 47 3.70 8.45 7.12
CA VAL A 47 4.94 8.52 6.35
C VAL A 47 5.54 9.92 6.35
N ALA A 48 4.73 10.96 6.13
CA ALA A 48 5.18 12.35 6.10
C ALA A 48 5.90 12.78 7.40
N ARG A 49 5.48 12.23 8.53
CA ARG A 49 6.18 12.47 9.81
C ARG A 49 7.55 11.78 9.88
N ARG A 50 7.73 10.65 9.19
CA ARG A 50 8.98 9.87 9.19
C ARG A 50 10.02 10.46 8.25
N VAL A 51 9.61 10.89 7.05
CA VAL A 51 10.54 11.50 6.07
C VAL A 51 11.00 12.89 6.50
N GLY A 52 10.24 13.56 7.39
CA GLY A 52 10.58 14.89 7.89
C GLY A 52 10.47 15.99 6.84
N ARG A 53 11.03 17.18 7.15
CA ARG A 53 10.90 18.37 6.30
C ARG A 53 11.70 18.31 5.00
N ALA A 54 12.74 17.50 4.95
CA ALA A 54 13.58 17.31 3.76
C ALA A 54 13.02 16.27 2.79
N GLY A 55 12.10 15.42 3.26
CA GLY A 55 11.47 14.38 2.45
C GLY A 55 10.25 14.90 1.69
N ARG A 56 9.78 14.08 0.76
CA ARG A 56 8.60 14.31 -0.06
C ARG A 56 7.65 13.14 0.02
N VAL A 57 6.35 13.40 0.13
CA VAL A 57 5.32 12.36 0.09
C VAL A 57 4.28 12.71 -0.96
N ALA A 58 3.99 11.75 -1.82
CA ALA A 58 2.88 11.80 -2.76
C ALA A 58 1.92 10.62 -2.52
N GLY A 59 0.67 10.78 -2.89
CA GLY A 59 -0.33 9.72 -2.85
C GLY A 59 -1.26 9.81 -4.04
N ILE A 60 -1.59 8.66 -4.63
CA ILE A 60 -2.57 8.57 -5.71
C ILE A 60 -3.70 7.61 -5.35
N ASP A 61 -4.89 7.91 -5.84
CA ASP A 61 -6.07 7.05 -5.74
C ASP A 61 -7.05 7.41 -6.87
N PRO A 62 -7.73 6.44 -7.50
CA PRO A 62 -8.72 6.75 -8.55
C PRO A 62 -9.98 7.41 -7.99
N GLY A 63 -10.26 7.28 -6.69
CA GLY A 63 -11.44 7.81 -6.04
C GLY A 63 -11.35 9.33 -5.79
N THR A 64 -12.13 10.12 -6.53
CA THR A 64 -12.16 11.59 -6.37
C THR A 64 -12.51 12.03 -4.96
N GLU A 65 -13.48 11.35 -4.32
CA GLU A 65 -13.86 11.64 -2.93
C GLU A 65 -12.75 11.27 -1.94
N GLN A 66 -12.02 10.19 -2.19
CA GLN A 66 -10.90 9.75 -1.35
C GLN A 66 -9.79 10.81 -1.37
N ILE A 67 -9.43 11.26 -2.56
CA ILE A 67 -8.42 12.34 -2.73
C ILE A 67 -8.89 13.65 -2.11
N ALA A 68 -10.16 14.03 -2.27
CA ALA A 68 -10.70 15.24 -1.63
C ALA A 68 -10.58 15.17 -0.09
N ARG A 69 -10.90 14.01 0.51
CA ARG A 69 -10.75 13.78 1.95
C ARG A 69 -9.28 13.78 2.39
N ALA A 70 -8.39 13.17 1.59
CA ALA A 70 -6.96 13.15 1.85
C ALA A 70 -6.36 14.57 1.86
N ARG A 71 -6.68 15.38 0.83
CA ARG A 71 -6.26 16.80 0.75
C ARG A 71 -6.77 17.62 1.93
N LYS A 72 -8.05 17.49 2.30
CA LYS A 72 -8.64 18.17 3.46
C LYS A 72 -7.93 17.78 4.76
N LYS A 73 -7.62 16.51 4.96
CA LYS A 73 -6.89 15.99 6.12
C LYS A 73 -5.47 16.54 6.18
N ALA A 74 -4.76 16.56 5.04
CA ALA A 74 -3.41 17.09 4.94
C ALA A 74 -3.37 18.60 5.26
N ALA A 75 -4.28 19.37 4.68
CA ALA A 75 -4.40 20.82 4.95
C ALA A 75 -4.66 21.09 6.44
N TRP A 76 -5.59 20.38 7.06
CA TRP A 76 -5.90 20.52 8.50
C TRP A 76 -4.69 20.21 9.40
N ARG A 77 -3.84 19.29 8.98
CA ARG A 77 -2.63 18.90 9.74
C ARG A 77 -1.36 19.64 9.30
N HIS A 78 -1.48 20.58 8.38
CA HIS A 78 -0.34 21.28 7.77
C HIS A 78 0.75 20.33 7.25
N ALA A 79 0.33 19.18 6.72
CA ALA A 79 1.25 18.17 6.17
C ALA A 79 1.46 18.41 4.67
N PRO A 80 2.70 18.64 4.21
CA PRO A 80 3.01 18.93 2.82
C PRO A 80 3.01 17.63 1.98
N ILE A 81 1.83 17.06 1.75
CA ILE A 81 1.63 15.83 0.97
C ILE A 81 0.92 16.19 -0.33
N GLU A 82 1.46 15.71 -1.44
CA GLU A 82 0.86 15.84 -2.76
C GLU A 82 -0.11 14.70 -3.02
N PHE A 83 -1.42 15.00 -3.08
CA PHE A 83 -2.43 14.00 -3.42
C PHE A 83 -3.01 14.26 -4.80
N GLN A 84 -3.01 13.23 -5.67
CA GLN A 84 -3.52 13.31 -7.03
C GLN A 84 -4.52 12.19 -7.32
N ILE A 85 -5.49 12.46 -8.21
CA ILE A 85 -6.30 11.41 -8.82
C ILE A 85 -5.43 10.72 -9.84
N GLY A 86 -5.34 9.38 -9.76
CA GLY A 86 -4.51 8.60 -10.67
C GLY A 86 -4.73 7.10 -10.48
N VAL A 87 -4.30 6.33 -11.44
CA VAL A 87 -4.41 4.88 -11.49
C VAL A 87 -3.00 4.26 -11.50
N ILE A 88 -2.88 3.06 -10.98
CA ILE A 88 -1.58 2.39 -10.84
C ILE A 88 -0.93 2.06 -12.18
N GLU A 89 -1.72 1.77 -13.19
CA GLU A 89 -1.25 1.40 -14.54
C GLU A 89 -0.70 2.58 -15.35
N GLN A 90 -0.82 3.81 -14.83
CA GLN A 90 -0.25 5.01 -15.43
C GLN A 90 0.04 6.04 -14.33
N LEU A 91 1.21 5.92 -13.70
CA LEU A 91 1.61 6.81 -12.62
C LEU A 91 2.01 8.18 -13.17
N PRO A 92 1.41 9.30 -12.68
CA PRO A 92 1.67 10.66 -13.21
C PRO A 92 2.99 11.25 -12.64
N PHE A 93 4.04 10.44 -12.60
CA PHE A 93 5.35 10.84 -12.08
C PHE A 93 6.46 10.45 -13.06
N PRO A 94 7.58 11.22 -13.10
CA PRO A 94 8.75 10.86 -13.88
C PRO A 94 9.41 9.55 -13.41
N ASP A 95 10.25 8.98 -14.26
CA ASP A 95 11.09 7.84 -13.91
C ASP A 95 11.99 8.16 -12.72
N GLN A 96 12.35 7.17 -11.95
CA GLN A 96 13.33 7.25 -10.87
C GLN A 96 13.11 8.43 -9.90
N THR A 97 11.86 8.66 -9.51
CA THR A 97 11.45 9.78 -8.65
C THR A 97 11.47 9.43 -7.18
N PHE A 98 11.10 8.18 -6.84
CA PHE A 98 10.85 7.79 -5.46
C PHE A 98 11.90 6.82 -4.92
N ASP A 99 12.25 7.01 -3.65
CA ASP A 99 13.10 6.08 -2.88
C ASP A 99 12.28 4.89 -2.37
N VAL A 100 10.98 5.11 -2.11
CA VAL A 100 10.06 4.11 -1.59
C VAL A 100 8.70 4.23 -2.26
N VAL A 101 8.11 3.11 -2.67
CA VAL A 101 6.71 3.00 -3.08
C VAL A 101 5.97 2.06 -2.13
N LEU A 102 4.82 2.50 -1.67
CA LEU A 102 3.91 1.75 -0.80
C LEU A 102 2.60 1.46 -1.53
N SER A 103 2.00 0.31 -1.26
CA SER A 103 0.63 0.00 -1.66
C SER A 103 -0.05 -0.82 -0.56
N THR A 104 -1.19 -0.33 -0.05
CA THR A 104 -1.83 -0.96 1.10
C THR A 104 -3.30 -1.22 0.83
N LEU A 105 -3.73 -2.50 0.92
CA LEU A 105 -5.10 -2.97 0.76
C LEU A 105 -5.73 -2.54 -0.58
N MET A 106 -4.96 -2.57 -1.65
CA MET A 106 -5.40 -2.10 -2.98
C MET A 106 -5.25 -3.19 -4.04
N MET A 107 -4.16 -3.97 -4.03
CA MET A 107 -3.86 -4.94 -5.07
C MET A 107 -4.96 -6.01 -5.24
N HIS A 108 -5.67 -6.39 -4.16
CA HIS A 108 -6.75 -7.38 -4.24
C HIS A 108 -7.95 -6.92 -5.10
N HIS A 109 -8.08 -5.61 -5.37
CA HIS A 109 -9.12 -5.08 -6.25
C HIS A 109 -8.78 -5.22 -7.75
N LEU A 110 -7.52 -5.50 -8.08
CA LEU A 110 -7.02 -5.47 -9.45
C LEU A 110 -7.01 -6.87 -10.09
N PRO A 111 -7.39 -6.99 -11.37
CA PRO A 111 -7.11 -8.18 -12.16
C PRO A 111 -5.59 -8.33 -12.39
N ALA A 112 -5.15 -9.56 -12.69
CA ALA A 112 -3.72 -9.86 -12.83
C ALA A 112 -3.01 -9.01 -13.93
N SER A 113 -3.73 -8.65 -14.99
CA SER A 113 -3.19 -7.78 -16.05
C SER A 113 -2.85 -6.39 -15.53
N LEU A 114 -3.74 -5.75 -14.76
CA LEU A 114 -3.49 -4.43 -14.18
C LEU A 114 -2.44 -4.49 -13.07
N LYS A 115 -2.35 -5.58 -12.31
CA LYS A 115 -1.24 -5.77 -11.36
C LYS A 115 0.11 -5.74 -12.06
N ARG A 116 0.27 -6.44 -13.18
CA ARG A 116 1.52 -6.44 -13.95
C ARG A 116 1.86 -5.07 -14.52
N GLN A 117 0.88 -4.39 -15.11
CA GLN A 117 1.09 -3.02 -15.62
C GLN A 117 1.48 -2.05 -14.49
N GLY A 118 0.78 -2.14 -13.35
CA GLY A 118 1.06 -1.31 -12.19
C GLY A 118 2.43 -1.58 -11.57
N LEU A 119 2.87 -2.84 -11.52
CA LEU A 119 4.22 -3.18 -11.04
C LEU A 119 5.30 -2.64 -11.97
N ALA A 120 5.08 -2.67 -13.29
CA ALA A 120 6.00 -2.05 -14.25
C ALA A 120 6.08 -0.52 -14.08
N GLU A 121 4.95 0.15 -13.82
CA GLU A 121 4.93 1.58 -13.51
C GLU A 121 5.60 1.90 -12.17
N ILE A 122 5.39 1.07 -11.15
CA ILE A 122 6.08 1.19 -9.85
C ILE A 122 7.59 1.05 -10.05
N ASP A 123 8.04 0.04 -10.82
CA ASP A 123 9.46 -0.09 -11.15
C ASP A 123 9.97 1.17 -11.86
N ARG A 124 9.29 1.66 -12.87
CA ARG A 124 9.67 2.86 -13.61
C ARG A 124 9.90 4.06 -12.69
N VAL A 125 8.98 4.33 -11.75
CA VAL A 125 9.07 5.51 -10.88
C VAL A 125 10.01 5.34 -9.70
N LEU A 126 10.38 4.11 -9.32
CA LEU A 126 11.38 3.85 -8.30
C LEU A 126 12.79 4.17 -8.81
N LYS A 127 13.60 4.75 -7.94
CA LYS A 127 15.04 4.92 -8.17
C LYS A 127 15.73 3.54 -8.12
N PRO A 128 16.90 3.36 -8.79
CA PRO A 128 17.73 2.19 -8.55
C PRO A 128 18.02 2.00 -7.05
N GLY A 129 17.89 0.78 -6.55
CA GLY A 129 17.96 0.46 -5.12
C GLY A 129 16.75 0.92 -4.29
N GLY A 130 15.73 1.50 -4.92
CA GLY A 130 14.48 1.89 -4.28
C GLY A 130 13.66 0.69 -3.80
N ARG A 131 12.75 0.90 -2.86
CA ARG A 131 12.00 -0.17 -2.18
C ARG A 131 10.52 -0.13 -2.49
N LEU A 132 9.96 -1.31 -2.74
CA LEU A 132 8.53 -1.55 -2.83
C LEU A 132 8.06 -2.29 -1.58
N VAL A 133 6.99 -1.81 -0.94
CA VAL A 133 6.28 -2.57 0.09
C VAL A 133 4.80 -2.61 -0.25
N ILE A 134 4.30 -3.82 -0.44
CA ILE A 134 2.88 -4.09 -0.64
C ILE A 134 2.35 -4.79 0.61
N ALA A 135 1.26 -4.27 1.18
CA ALA A 135 0.52 -4.90 2.24
C ALA A 135 -0.90 -5.19 1.75
N ASP A 136 -1.33 -6.44 1.78
CA ASP A 136 -2.66 -6.80 1.30
C ASP A 136 -3.26 -7.95 2.11
N PHE A 137 -4.56 -8.18 1.94
CA PHE A 137 -5.25 -9.27 2.61
C PHE A 137 -4.68 -10.63 2.20
N THR A 138 -4.41 -11.48 3.20
CA THR A 138 -4.12 -12.90 2.94
C THR A 138 -5.40 -13.64 2.61
N ARG A 139 -5.39 -14.40 1.52
CA ARG A 139 -6.49 -15.29 1.18
C ARG A 139 -6.60 -16.35 2.28
N LYS A 140 -7.71 -16.38 3.02
CA LYS A 140 -8.02 -17.56 3.84
C LYS A 140 -8.18 -18.75 2.89
N GLN A 141 -7.30 -19.73 3.03
CA GLN A 141 -7.47 -21.05 2.43
C GLN A 141 -8.90 -21.53 2.79
N GLU A 142 -9.68 -21.82 1.78
CA GLU A 142 -11.08 -22.19 1.73
C GLU A 142 -11.76 -22.63 3.04
N ARG A 143 -12.69 -21.80 3.50
CA ARG A 143 -13.91 -22.29 4.13
C ARG A 143 -15.01 -22.22 3.07
N THR A 144 -15.47 -23.39 2.61
CA THR A 144 -16.63 -23.54 1.73
C THR A 144 -17.85 -22.86 2.33
N GLY A 145 -18.42 -21.85 1.64
CA GLY A 145 -19.63 -21.17 2.07
C GLY A 145 -19.87 -19.86 1.32
N GLN A 146 -21.07 -19.29 1.44
CA GLN A 146 -21.53 -18.06 0.75
C GLN A 146 -20.63 -16.81 0.94
N ALA A 147 -19.74 -16.79 1.93
CA ALA A 147 -18.76 -15.74 2.15
C ALA A 147 -17.64 -15.68 1.08
N ALA A 148 -17.48 -16.73 0.27
CA ALA A 148 -16.46 -16.78 -0.80
C ALA A 148 -16.72 -15.80 -1.95
N ARG A 149 -17.94 -15.27 -2.10
CA ARG A 149 -18.31 -14.39 -3.23
C ARG A 149 -17.76 -12.96 -3.11
N PHE A 150 -17.41 -12.49 -1.93
CA PHE A 150 -16.89 -11.13 -1.73
C PHE A 150 -15.37 -11.00 -1.90
N HIS A 151 -14.62 -12.11 -2.01
CA HIS A 151 -13.16 -12.12 -2.08
C HIS A 151 -12.61 -12.90 -3.29
N ALA A 152 -13.37 -13.02 -4.36
CA ALA A 152 -12.98 -13.81 -5.55
C ALA A 152 -11.76 -13.25 -6.33
N GLY A 153 -11.22 -12.09 -5.95
CA GLY A 153 -10.08 -11.42 -6.62
C GLY A 153 -8.75 -11.46 -5.85
N GLY A 154 -8.71 -11.95 -4.61
CA GLY A 154 -7.49 -11.94 -3.80
C GLY A 154 -6.46 -12.96 -4.30
N SER A 155 -5.27 -12.49 -4.71
CA SER A 155 -4.09 -13.34 -4.92
C SER A 155 -3.56 -13.81 -3.57
N SER A 156 -2.98 -15.02 -3.49
CA SER A 156 -2.19 -15.36 -2.30
C SER A 156 -0.95 -14.44 -2.21
N MET A 157 -0.34 -14.33 -1.02
CA MET A 157 0.92 -13.58 -0.91
C MET A 157 2.02 -14.18 -1.79
N GLN A 158 2.00 -15.50 -2.01
CA GLN A 158 2.91 -16.19 -2.92
C GLN A 158 2.68 -15.78 -4.38
N ASP A 159 1.40 -15.70 -4.83
CA ASP A 159 1.09 -15.22 -6.19
C ASP A 159 1.51 -13.76 -6.37
N LEU A 160 1.33 -12.93 -5.34
CA LEU A 160 1.74 -11.53 -5.38
C LEU A 160 3.26 -11.40 -5.39
N ALA A 161 3.98 -12.17 -4.58
CA ALA A 161 5.44 -12.21 -4.58
C ALA A 161 5.99 -12.69 -5.93
N ALA A 162 5.37 -13.70 -6.55
CA ALA A 162 5.73 -14.15 -7.89
C ALA A 162 5.55 -13.04 -8.93
N LEU A 163 4.41 -12.30 -8.90
CA LEU A 163 4.18 -11.17 -9.79
C LEU A 163 5.21 -10.04 -9.61
N VAL A 164 5.63 -9.77 -8.36
CA VAL A 164 6.66 -8.77 -8.04
C VAL A 164 8.02 -9.24 -8.58
N SER A 165 8.37 -10.52 -8.40
CA SER A 165 9.59 -11.10 -8.98
C SER A 165 9.59 -11.06 -10.51
N ASP A 166 8.47 -11.43 -11.14
CA ASP A 166 8.31 -11.39 -12.61
C ASP A 166 8.42 -9.97 -13.19
N ALA A 167 8.12 -8.95 -12.37
CA ALA A 167 8.27 -7.55 -12.74
C ALA A 167 9.72 -7.03 -12.63
N GLY A 168 10.68 -7.87 -12.22
CA GLY A 168 12.11 -7.54 -12.18
C GLY A 168 12.61 -7.01 -10.84
N PHE A 169 11.82 -7.15 -9.77
CA PHE A 169 12.27 -6.79 -8.42
C PHE A 169 13.09 -7.90 -7.78
N ASP A 170 14.09 -7.50 -7.03
CA ASP A 170 15.03 -8.38 -6.32
C ASP A 170 14.79 -8.37 -4.80
N HIS A 171 15.47 -9.29 -4.09
CA HIS A 171 15.50 -9.38 -2.63
C HIS A 171 14.10 -9.41 -1.98
N LEU A 172 13.23 -10.30 -2.49
CA LEU A 172 11.87 -10.43 -2.01
C LEU A 172 11.82 -11.04 -0.61
N GLU A 173 11.19 -10.33 0.30
CA GLU A 173 10.84 -10.81 1.64
C GLU A 173 9.32 -10.81 1.78
N THR A 174 8.76 -11.86 2.38
CA THR A 174 7.33 -11.95 2.67
C THR A 174 7.09 -12.14 4.15
N GLU A 175 6.04 -11.52 4.65
CA GLU A 175 5.65 -11.62 6.05
C GLU A 175 4.13 -11.72 6.16
N GLU A 176 3.61 -12.39 7.20
CA GLU A 176 2.18 -12.48 7.47
C GLU A 176 1.83 -11.88 8.83
N MET A 177 0.75 -11.10 8.85
CA MET A 177 0.11 -10.58 10.05
C MET A 177 -1.18 -11.37 10.31
N ARG A 178 -1.15 -12.21 11.33
CA ARG A 178 -2.31 -13.00 11.73
C ARG A 178 -3.27 -12.16 12.57
N PRO A 179 -4.58 -12.24 12.30
CA PRO A 179 -5.56 -11.52 13.10
C PRO A 179 -5.68 -12.11 14.51
N PRO A 180 -6.01 -11.30 15.51
CA PRO A 180 -6.44 -11.80 16.81
C PRO A 180 -7.65 -12.74 16.70
N ARG A 181 -7.78 -13.65 17.65
CA ARG A 181 -8.76 -14.75 17.62
C ARG A 181 -10.23 -14.30 17.46
N PHE A 182 -10.54 -13.08 17.91
CA PHE A 182 -11.89 -12.50 17.89
C PHE A 182 -12.03 -11.29 16.94
N SER A 183 -11.06 -11.05 16.05
CA SER A 183 -11.11 -9.96 15.07
C SER A 183 -11.86 -10.41 13.82
N ALA A 184 -12.66 -9.51 13.25
CA ALA A 184 -13.22 -9.67 11.91
C ALA A 184 -12.20 -9.42 10.79
N PHE A 185 -10.99 -8.96 11.12
CA PHE A 185 -9.90 -8.74 10.18
C PHE A 185 -9.43 -10.08 9.58
N PRO A 186 -9.37 -10.21 8.24
CA PRO A 186 -9.08 -11.49 7.60
C PRO A 186 -7.62 -11.95 7.70
N GLY A 187 -6.73 -11.10 8.20
CA GLY A 187 -5.29 -11.24 8.12
C GLY A 187 -4.71 -10.45 6.94
N ALA A 188 -3.44 -10.12 7.01
CA ALA A 188 -2.73 -9.45 5.95
C ALA A 188 -1.35 -10.07 5.73
N GLY A 189 -0.81 -9.90 4.54
CA GLY A 189 0.57 -10.23 4.23
C GLY A 189 1.29 -9.05 3.65
N PHE A 190 2.59 -9.10 3.69
CA PHE A 190 3.49 -8.08 3.17
C PHE A 190 4.44 -8.72 2.15
N VAL A 191 4.69 -8.00 1.07
CA VAL A 191 5.76 -8.27 0.12
C VAL A 191 6.67 -7.05 0.11
N CYS A 192 7.94 -7.25 0.45
CA CYS A 192 8.98 -6.23 0.39
C CYS A 192 9.96 -6.63 -0.72
N ALA A 193 10.33 -5.70 -1.57
CA ALA A 193 11.23 -5.95 -2.67
C ALA A 193 12.05 -4.68 -3.02
N TYR A 194 13.12 -4.85 -3.77
CA TYR A 194 14.00 -3.77 -4.19
C TYR A 194 14.09 -3.72 -5.71
N LYS A 195 14.16 -2.52 -6.24
CA LYS A 195 14.53 -2.32 -7.64
C LYS A 195 16.02 -2.54 -7.82
N SER A 196 16.39 -3.34 -8.81
CA SER A 196 17.78 -3.57 -9.25
C SER A 196 18.49 -2.29 -9.71
#